data_74e9882c2e02a54a4a42dc625834d806
#
_entry.id   74e9882c2e02a54a4a42dc625834d806
#
_cell.length_a   1.000
_cell.length_b   1.000
_cell.length_c   1.000
_cell.angle_alpha   90.00
_cell.angle_beta   90.00
_cell.angle_gamma   90.00
#
_symmetry.space_group_name_H-M   'P 1'
#
loop_
_entity.id
_entity.type
_entity.pdbx_description
1 polymer ?
#
loop_
_entity_poly.entity_id
_entity_poly.type
_entity_poly.pdbx_seq_one_letter_code
_entity_poly.pdbx_strand_id
1 'polypeptide(L)'
;DARILVSLRDPVERIFSHYLMARKYGFVKGSVLEAVREDMNHPDPSWGRSELFLELSCYEAQLTRWKAVFPPEQLKVLQSADLQKEDTWWTLQEWLGLTPMDLLAGEGAKNANTAGLSRFEGLNRILTQTGLKHVLGAAVPSGLKQRLLGWYYSADAVPQMTVEEREVLTALLAQAQL
;
A
#
# COMPACT_ATOMS: atom_id res chain seq x y z
N ASP A 1 13.79 24.37 -8.92
CA ASP A 1 12.66 24.25 -7.98
C ASP A 1 12.06 22.85 -8.09
N ALA A 2 11.91 22.15 -6.95
CA ALA A 2 11.33 20.83 -6.92
C ALA A 2 9.78 20.94 -6.98
N ARG A 3 9.15 20.05 -7.74
CA ARG A 3 7.70 19.85 -7.74
C ARG A 3 7.38 18.53 -7.05
N ILE A 4 6.37 18.54 -6.18
CA ILE A 4 5.99 17.40 -5.36
C ILE A 4 4.62 16.92 -5.80
N LEU A 5 4.55 15.69 -6.22
CA LEU A 5 3.31 15.01 -6.56
C LEU A 5 2.96 14.01 -5.47
N VAL A 6 1.79 14.16 -4.87
CA VAL A 6 1.25 13.24 -3.86
C VAL A 6 0.05 12.51 -4.45
N SER A 7 0.13 11.19 -4.50
CA SER A 7 -1.00 10.35 -4.89
C SER A 7 -1.65 9.75 -3.65
N LEU A 8 -2.93 10.04 -3.45
CA LEU A 8 -3.73 9.54 -2.34
C LEU A 8 -4.67 8.44 -2.83
N ARG A 9 -4.89 7.47 -1.98
CA ARG A 9 -5.91 6.44 -2.14
C ARG A 9 -7.02 6.69 -1.12
N ASP A 10 -8.22 6.10 -1.34
CA ASP A 10 -9.22 5.99 -0.27
C ASP A 10 -8.54 5.45 1.00
N PRO A 11 -8.67 6.11 2.17
CA PRO A 11 -7.93 5.75 3.37
C PRO A 11 -8.22 4.33 3.86
N VAL A 12 -9.47 3.86 3.76
CA VAL A 12 -9.87 2.50 4.15
C VAL A 12 -9.26 1.48 3.20
N GLU A 13 -9.32 1.75 1.89
CA GLU A 13 -8.67 0.92 0.88
C GLU A 13 -7.14 0.88 1.05
N ARG A 14 -6.55 1.97 1.53
CA ARG A 14 -5.12 2.02 1.83
C ARG A 14 -4.78 1.12 3.01
N ILE A 15 -5.56 1.19 4.12
CA ILE A 15 -5.39 0.31 5.28
C ILE A 15 -5.47 -1.16 4.85
N PHE A 16 -6.50 -1.52 4.11
CA PHE A 16 -6.69 -2.89 3.67
C PHE A 16 -5.56 -3.38 2.76
N SER A 17 -5.12 -2.55 1.82
CA SER A 17 -3.98 -2.87 0.96
C SER A 17 -2.68 -3.05 1.75
N HIS A 18 -2.45 -2.20 2.76
CA HIS A 18 -1.29 -2.31 3.65
C HIS A 18 -1.36 -3.58 4.51
N TYR A 19 -2.53 -3.89 5.06
CA TYR A 19 -2.77 -5.14 5.77
C TYR A 19 -2.45 -6.37 4.90
N LEU A 20 -2.92 -6.41 3.65
CA LEU A 20 -2.61 -7.50 2.72
C LEU A 20 -1.11 -7.63 2.48
N MET A 21 -0.41 -6.50 2.36
CA MET A 21 1.04 -6.48 2.22
C MET A 21 1.73 -7.00 3.49
N ALA A 22 1.37 -6.49 4.66
CA ALA A 22 1.93 -6.91 5.95
C ALA A 22 1.67 -8.41 6.21
N ARG A 23 0.48 -8.92 5.87
CA ARG A 23 0.14 -10.34 5.93
C ARG A 23 0.95 -11.18 4.95
N LYS A 24 1.14 -10.70 3.72
CA LYS A 24 2.00 -11.35 2.71
C LYS A 24 3.43 -11.54 3.20
N TYR A 25 3.96 -10.56 3.92
CA TYR A 25 5.31 -10.64 4.49
C TYR A 25 5.35 -11.36 5.84
N GLY A 26 4.22 -11.66 6.45
CA GLY A 26 4.13 -12.37 7.74
C GLY A 26 4.31 -11.46 8.96
N PHE A 27 4.15 -10.15 8.80
CA PHE A 27 4.21 -9.18 9.90
C PHE A 27 2.97 -9.24 10.77
N VAL A 28 1.79 -9.38 10.14
CA VAL A 28 0.50 -9.51 10.83
C VAL A 28 -0.18 -10.84 10.52
N LYS A 29 -1.15 -11.21 11.34
CA LYS A 29 -2.01 -12.40 11.22
C LYS A 29 -3.46 -12.05 11.49
N GLY A 30 -4.36 -13.00 11.23
CA GLY A 30 -5.80 -12.82 11.50
C GLY A 30 -6.48 -11.91 10.49
N SER A 31 -7.59 -11.30 10.91
CA SER A 31 -8.38 -10.34 10.13
C SER A 31 -7.74 -8.96 10.11
N VAL A 32 -8.20 -8.09 9.19
CA VAL A 32 -7.74 -6.69 9.15
C VAL A 32 -8.06 -5.95 10.44
N LEU A 33 -9.22 -6.22 11.05
CA LEU A 33 -9.62 -5.55 12.29
C LEU A 33 -8.76 -5.98 13.49
N GLU A 34 -8.37 -7.26 13.55
CA GLU A 34 -7.43 -7.74 14.56
C GLU A 34 -6.06 -7.08 14.38
N ALA A 35 -5.54 -7.05 13.16
CA ALA A 35 -4.25 -6.44 12.86
C ALA A 35 -4.22 -4.94 13.21
N VAL A 36 -5.26 -4.19 12.86
CA VAL A 36 -5.37 -2.76 13.19
C VAL A 36 -5.47 -2.55 14.70
N ARG A 37 -6.23 -3.37 15.43
CA ARG A 37 -6.33 -3.27 16.89
C ARG A 37 -5.01 -3.62 17.58
N GLU A 38 -4.30 -4.65 17.12
CA GLU A 38 -2.95 -4.99 17.62
C GLU A 38 -1.98 -3.82 17.41
N ASP A 39 -2.03 -3.19 16.24
CA ASP A 39 -1.18 -2.04 15.90
C ASP A 39 -1.47 -0.82 16.78
N MET A 40 -2.75 -0.48 16.98
CA MET A 40 -3.19 0.60 17.88
C MET A 40 -2.74 0.41 19.33
N ASN A 41 -2.64 -0.84 19.79
CA ASN A 41 -2.21 -1.18 21.14
C ASN A 41 -0.71 -1.51 21.23
N HIS A 42 0.05 -1.25 20.16
CA HIS A 42 1.48 -1.54 20.16
C HIS A 42 2.22 -0.67 21.19
N PRO A 43 3.10 -1.24 22.03
CA PRO A 43 3.78 -0.48 23.09
C PRO A 43 4.76 0.57 22.56
N ASP A 44 5.19 0.44 21.33
CA ASP A 44 6.08 1.38 20.64
C ASP A 44 5.55 1.61 19.22
N PRO A 45 4.52 2.47 19.06
CA PRO A 45 3.92 2.76 17.76
C PRO A 45 4.81 3.72 16.96
N SER A 46 5.85 3.20 16.34
CA SER A 46 6.82 3.98 15.58
C SER A 46 7.19 3.31 14.26
N TRP A 47 7.76 4.09 13.35
CA TRP A 47 8.18 3.62 12.05
C TRP A 47 9.19 2.46 12.15
N GLY A 48 8.86 1.35 11.47
CA GLY A 48 9.66 0.14 11.46
C GLY A 48 9.47 -0.78 12.67
N ARG A 49 8.60 -0.40 13.63
CA ARG A 49 8.24 -1.22 14.80
C ARG A 49 6.78 -1.63 14.81
N SER A 50 5.92 -0.77 14.31
CA SER A 50 4.49 -1.05 14.10
C SER A 50 4.11 -0.73 12.66
N GLU A 51 2.92 -1.14 12.23
CA GLU A 51 2.45 -0.94 10.85
C GLU A 51 1.91 0.47 10.63
N LEU A 52 1.50 1.18 11.69
CA LEU A 52 0.94 2.53 11.63
C LEU A 52 -0.24 2.62 10.65
N PHE A 53 -1.17 1.67 10.71
CA PHE A 53 -2.26 1.54 9.74
C PHE A 53 -3.13 2.79 9.67
N LEU A 54 -3.55 3.32 10.81
CA LEU A 54 -4.41 4.51 10.89
C LEU A 54 -3.61 5.78 10.64
N GLU A 55 -2.49 5.96 11.30
CA GLU A 55 -1.65 7.18 11.24
C GLU A 55 -1.20 7.48 9.82
N LEU A 56 -0.78 6.46 9.08
CA LEU A 56 -0.38 6.62 7.68
C LEU A 56 -1.57 6.84 6.74
N SER A 57 -2.79 6.62 7.19
CA SER A 57 -4.02 6.84 6.43
C SER A 57 -4.70 8.17 6.78
N CYS A 58 -4.30 8.83 7.86
CA CYS A 58 -4.73 10.18 8.24
C CYS A 58 -3.93 11.22 7.45
N TYR A 59 -4.31 11.43 6.19
CA TYR A 59 -3.55 12.28 5.27
C TYR A 59 -3.57 13.75 5.61
N GLU A 60 -4.64 14.24 6.26
CA GLU A 60 -4.86 15.68 6.44
C GLU A 60 -3.74 16.36 7.24
N ALA A 61 -3.35 15.76 8.36
CA ALA A 61 -2.25 16.26 9.17
C ALA A 61 -0.90 16.25 8.41
N GLN A 62 -0.69 15.25 7.55
CA GLN A 62 0.51 15.14 6.73
C GLN A 62 0.50 16.21 5.64
N LEU A 63 -0.60 16.36 4.91
CA LEU A 63 -0.76 17.36 3.85
C LEU A 63 -0.65 18.78 4.40
N THR A 64 -1.17 19.05 5.58
CA THR A 64 -1.05 20.37 6.25
C THR A 64 0.41 20.75 6.46
N ARG A 65 1.23 19.81 6.92
CA ARG A 65 2.68 20.02 7.07
C ARG A 65 3.37 20.30 5.73
N TRP A 66 3.02 19.59 4.68
CA TRP A 66 3.57 19.81 3.34
C TRP A 66 3.16 21.18 2.79
N LYS A 67 1.88 21.54 2.91
CA LYS A 67 1.33 22.84 2.47
C LYS A 67 1.93 24.03 3.23
N ALA A 68 2.38 23.83 4.47
CA ALA A 68 3.07 24.87 5.23
C ALA A 68 4.49 25.15 4.74
N VAL A 69 5.11 24.20 4.03
CA VAL A 69 6.49 24.30 3.55
C VAL A 69 6.57 24.60 2.05
N PHE A 70 5.67 24.01 1.27
CA PHE A 70 5.68 24.12 -0.19
C PHE A 70 4.51 24.96 -0.68
N PRO A 71 4.74 25.95 -1.56
CA PRO A 71 3.68 26.74 -2.14
C PRO A 71 2.80 25.87 -3.07
N PRO A 72 1.54 26.31 -3.33
CA PRO A 72 0.58 25.53 -4.11
C PRO A 72 1.07 25.12 -5.50
N GLU A 73 1.93 25.91 -6.12
CA GLU A 73 2.49 25.68 -7.45
C GLU A 73 3.47 24.50 -7.47
N GLN A 74 4.05 24.18 -6.31
CA GLN A 74 5.02 23.10 -6.14
C GLN A 74 4.40 21.81 -5.60
N LEU A 75 3.17 21.85 -5.06
CA LEU A 75 2.53 20.70 -4.45
C LEU A 75 1.22 20.36 -5.18
N LYS A 76 1.18 19.22 -5.84
CA LYS A 76 -0.02 18.69 -6.48
C LYS A 76 -0.48 17.42 -5.80
N VAL A 77 -1.75 17.37 -5.39
CA VAL A 77 -2.38 16.21 -4.78
C VAL A 77 -3.37 15.60 -5.76
N LEU A 78 -3.27 14.31 -6.02
CA LEU A 78 -4.15 13.54 -6.91
C LEU A 78 -4.76 12.37 -6.15
N GLN A 79 -5.96 11.97 -6.55
CA GLN A 79 -6.49 10.66 -6.17
C GLN A 79 -5.88 9.58 -7.06
N SER A 80 -5.46 8.47 -6.49
CA SER A 80 -4.86 7.35 -7.25
C SER A 80 -5.81 6.79 -8.30
N ALA A 81 -7.12 6.85 -8.06
CA ALA A 81 -8.13 6.47 -9.04
C ALA A 81 -8.14 7.36 -10.28
N ASP A 82 -7.76 8.63 -10.14
CA ASP A 82 -7.72 9.57 -11.26
C ASP A 82 -6.56 9.28 -12.23
N LEU A 83 -5.54 8.54 -11.80
CA LEU A 83 -4.42 8.12 -12.66
C LEU A 83 -4.84 7.19 -13.81
N GLN A 84 -6.06 6.66 -13.78
CA GLN A 84 -6.66 5.91 -14.88
C GLN A 84 -7.30 6.81 -15.95
N LYS A 85 -7.43 8.11 -15.68
CA LYS A 85 -8.06 9.09 -16.58
C LYS A 85 -7.01 9.78 -17.43
N GLU A 86 -7.27 9.87 -18.72
CA GLU A 86 -6.38 10.53 -19.67
C GLU A 86 -6.16 12.02 -19.35
N ASP A 87 -7.24 12.73 -19.02
CA ASP A 87 -7.20 14.15 -18.65
C ASP A 87 -6.28 14.45 -17.47
N THR A 88 -6.15 13.49 -16.54
CA THR A 88 -5.24 13.62 -15.39
C THR A 88 -3.79 13.69 -15.86
N TRP A 89 -3.44 12.87 -16.86
CA TRP A 89 -2.08 12.85 -17.41
C TRP A 89 -1.76 14.10 -18.22
N TRP A 90 -2.72 14.62 -19.00
CA TRP A 90 -2.55 15.88 -19.71
C TRP A 90 -2.32 17.05 -18.74
N THR A 91 -3.18 17.19 -17.72
CA THR A 91 -3.05 18.20 -16.68
C THR A 91 -1.75 18.08 -15.89
N LEU A 92 -1.27 16.85 -15.64
CA LEU A 92 -0.03 16.61 -14.93
C LEU A 92 1.19 17.03 -15.76
N GLN A 93 1.20 16.69 -17.03
CA GLN A 93 2.28 17.08 -17.96
C GLN A 93 2.37 18.62 -18.10
N GLU A 94 1.23 19.29 -18.24
CA GLU A 94 1.16 20.75 -18.26
C GLU A 94 1.73 21.35 -16.96
N TRP A 95 1.30 20.83 -15.81
CA TRP A 95 1.81 21.29 -14.51
C TRP A 95 3.32 21.04 -14.36
N LEU A 96 3.85 19.97 -14.94
CA LEU A 96 5.29 19.68 -14.93
C LEU A 96 6.07 20.51 -15.97
N GLY A 97 5.39 21.18 -16.90
CA GLY A 97 6.02 21.91 -18.01
C GLY A 97 6.62 20.97 -19.07
N LEU A 98 6.05 19.77 -19.21
CA LEU A 98 6.49 18.78 -20.19
C LEU A 98 5.76 18.99 -21.52
N THR A 99 6.40 18.58 -22.62
CA THR A 99 5.71 18.47 -23.92
C THR A 99 4.63 17.40 -23.80
N PRO A 100 3.37 17.70 -24.17
CA PRO A 100 2.28 16.75 -24.10
C PRO A 100 2.57 15.49 -24.92
N MET A 101 2.38 14.33 -24.32
CA MET A 101 2.46 13.03 -24.98
C MET A 101 1.36 12.11 -24.42
N ASP A 102 0.85 11.22 -25.24
CA ASP A 102 -0.10 10.21 -24.81
C ASP A 102 0.62 9.10 -24.06
N LEU A 103 0.51 9.13 -22.73
CA LEU A 103 1.12 8.15 -21.82
C LEU A 103 0.29 6.87 -21.68
N LEU A 104 -0.99 6.89 -22.11
CA LEU A 104 -1.90 5.74 -22.03
C LEU A 104 -2.04 5.00 -23.36
N ALA A 105 -1.46 5.51 -24.46
CA ALA A 105 -1.51 4.89 -25.79
C ALA A 105 -0.77 3.55 -25.89
N GLY A 106 -0.06 3.14 -24.84
CA GLY A 106 0.55 1.81 -24.76
C GLY A 106 -0.40 0.73 -24.21
N GLU A 107 0.06 -0.52 -24.15
CA GLU A 107 -0.67 -1.59 -23.46
C GLU A 107 -1.06 -1.11 -22.07
N GLY A 108 -2.38 -0.98 -21.84
CA GLY A 108 -2.97 -0.34 -20.67
C GLY A 108 -2.30 -0.75 -19.38
N ALA A 109 -2.18 0.19 -18.45
CA ALA A 109 -1.48 0.02 -17.18
C ALA A 109 -1.92 -1.29 -16.51
N LYS A 110 -1.15 -2.35 -16.72
CA LYS A 110 -1.38 -3.63 -16.05
C LYS A 110 -1.17 -3.37 -14.57
N ASN A 111 -2.16 -3.70 -13.75
CA ASN A 111 -1.97 -3.72 -12.31
C ASN A 111 -0.79 -4.65 -11.99
N ALA A 112 0.40 -4.08 -11.89
CA ALA A 112 1.65 -4.82 -11.68
C ALA A 112 1.69 -5.49 -10.29
N ASN A 113 0.90 -4.98 -9.35
CA ASN A 113 0.84 -5.46 -7.98
C ASN A 113 -0.47 -6.22 -7.72
N THR A 114 -0.57 -7.44 -8.24
CA THR A 114 -1.62 -8.37 -7.79
C THR A 114 -1.29 -8.86 -6.38
N ALA A 115 -2.23 -8.66 -5.45
CA ALA A 115 -2.10 -9.22 -4.12
C ALA A 115 -2.07 -10.75 -4.23
N GLY A 116 -1.05 -11.38 -3.66
CA GLY A 116 -0.95 -12.82 -3.50
C GLY A 116 -0.54 -13.12 -2.07
N LEU A 117 -1.29 -13.97 -1.37
CA LEU A 117 -0.95 -14.41 -0.02
C LEU A 117 -0.24 -15.75 -0.04
N SER A 118 0.64 -15.96 0.94
CA SER A 118 1.28 -17.25 1.15
C SER A 118 0.25 -18.30 1.58
N ARG A 119 0.25 -19.46 0.95
CA ARG A 119 -0.57 -20.61 1.38
C ARG A 119 -0.15 -21.15 2.75
N PHE A 120 1.06 -20.84 3.20
CA PHE A 120 1.66 -21.30 4.44
C PHE A 120 2.06 -20.11 5.32
N GLU A 121 1.06 -19.41 5.88
CA GLU A 121 1.29 -18.16 6.64
C GLU A 121 2.26 -18.35 7.81
N GLY A 122 2.12 -19.43 8.59
CA GLY A 122 3.03 -19.72 9.71
C GLY A 122 4.48 -19.92 9.28
N LEU A 123 4.70 -20.69 8.23
CA LEU A 123 6.03 -20.90 7.66
C LEU A 123 6.60 -19.61 7.08
N ASN A 124 5.77 -18.85 6.37
CA ASN A 124 6.19 -17.57 5.80
C ASN A 124 6.65 -16.59 6.87
N ARG A 125 5.93 -16.52 8.00
CA ARG A 125 6.29 -15.68 9.15
C ARG A 125 7.64 -16.08 9.73
N ILE A 126 7.85 -17.38 10.01
CA ILE A 126 9.12 -17.89 10.55
C ILE A 126 10.27 -17.56 9.60
N LEU A 127 10.11 -17.82 8.31
CA LEU A 127 11.12 -17.55 7.30
C LEU A 127 11.44 -16.04 7.16
N THR A 128 10.45 -15.19 7.34
CA THR A 128 10.64 -13.74 7.30
C THR A 128 11.34 -13.24 8.57
N GLN A 129 10.87 -13.67 9.75
CA GLN A 129 11.43 -13.24 11.05
C GLN A 129 12.86 -13.72 11.25
N THR A 130 13.21 -14.90 10.75
CA THR A 130 14.57 -15.46 10.85
C THR A 130 15.52 -14.99 9.75
N GLY A 131 15.03 -14.25 8.75
CA GLY A 131 15.83 -13.86 7.58
C GLY A 131 16.17 -15.02 6.62
N LEU A 132 15.78 -16.26 6.95
CA LEU A 132 16.04 -17.46 6.13
C LEU A 132 15.43 -17.35 4.73
N LYS A 133 14.38 -16.56 4.56
CA LYS A 133 13.75 -16.33 3.26
C LYS A 133 14.72 -15.77 2.22
N HIS A 134 15.61 -14.87 2.63
CA HIS A 134 16.65 -14.32 1.74
C HIS A 134 17.69 -15.37 1.35
N VAL A 135 18.13 -16.17 2.32
CA VAL A 135 19.14 -17.22 2.09
C VAL A 135 18.59 -18.31 1.16
N LEU A 136 17.38 -18.80 1.45
CA LEU A 136 16.72 -19.80 0.59
C LEU A 136 16.42 -19.25 -0.80
N GLY A 137 16.00 -17.99 -0.89
CA GLY A 137 15.72 -17.32 -2.16
C GLY A 137 16.96 -17.12 -3.05
N ALA A 138 18.15 -17.00 -2.44
CA ALA A 138 19.43 -16.93 -3.16
C ALA A 138 19.92 -18.29 -3.65
N ALA A 139 19.59 -19.37 -2.93
CA ALA A 139 20.03 -20.74 -3.25
C ALA A 139 19.20 -21.42 -4.36
N VAL A 140 17.99 -20.87 -4.70
CA VAL A 140 17.10 -21.49 -5.68
C VAL A 140 17.38 -20.94 -7.09
N PRO A 141 17.62 -21.78 -8.11
CA PRO A 141 17.77 -21.36 -9.50
C PRO A 141 16.54 -20.58 -10.02
N SER A 142 16.77 -19.54 -10.85
CA SER A 142 15.73 -18.60 -11.30
C SER A 142 14.50 -19.27 -11.96
N GLY A 143 14.70 -20.30 -12.77
CA GLY A 143 13.60 -21.02 -13.43
C GLY A 143 12.71 -21.83 -12.46
N LEU A 144 13.30 -22.40 -11.41
CA LEU A 144 12.56 -23.11 -10.37
C LEU A 144 11.90 -22.15 -9.38
N LYS A 145 12.53 -21.00 -9.15
CA LYS A 145 12.03 -19.95 -8.26
C LYS A 145 10.67 -19.44 -8.66
N GLN A 146 10.43 -19.16 -9.96
CA GLN A 146 9.13 -18.68 -10.45
C GLN A 146 8.02 -19.71 -10.24
N ARG A 147 8.30 -21.00 -10.50
CA ARG A 147 7.32 -22.09 -10.28
C ARG A 147 7.01 -22.27 -8.79
N LEU A 148 8.01 -22.23 -7.93
CA LEU A 148 7.85 -22.33 -6.48
C LEU A 148 7.10 -21.12 -5.92
N LEU A 149 7.39 -19.91 -6.37
CA LEU A 149 6.66 -18.70 -5.96
C LEU A 149 5.19 -18.74 -6.39
N GLY A 150 4.88 -19.19 -7.60
CA GLY A 150 3.51 -19.36 -8.08
C GLY A 150 2.71 -20.41 -7.29
N TRP A 151 3.38 -21.48 -6.82
CA TRP A 151 2.77 -22.45 -5.92
C TRP A 151 2.63 -21.93 -4.49
N TYR A 152 3.63 -21.20 -4.00
CA TYR A 152 3.69 -20.69 -2.64
C TYR A 152 2.73 -19.52 -2.40
N TYR A 153 2.55 -18.62 -3.39
CA TYR A 153 1.62 -17.51 -3.33
C TYR A 153 0.40 -17.80 -4.19
N SER A 154 -0.81 -17.59 -3.64
CA SER A 154 -2.07 -17.73 -4.35
C SER A 154 -2.85 -16.42 -4.33
N ALA A 155 -3.38 -16.05 -5.48
CA ALA A 155 -4.34 -14.94 -5.57
C ALA A 155 -5.70 -15.32 -4.96
N ASP A 156 -6.07 -16.61 -5.03
CA ASP A 156 -7.36 -17.10 -4.51
C ASP A 156 -7.45 -17.05 -2.98
N ALA A 157 -6.30 -16.94 -2.30
CA ALA A 157 -6.23 -16.84 -0.83
C ALA A 157 -6.36 -15.40 -0.33
N VAL A 158 -6.50 -14.41 -1.22
CA VAL A 158 -6.60 -13.00 -0.81
C VAL A 158 -8.01 -12.72 -0.33
N PRO A 159 -8.20 -12.35 0.97
CA PRO A 159 -9.51 -11.98 1.48
C PRO A 159 -10.01 -10.72 0.79
N GLN A 160 -11.32 -10.61 0.69
CA GLN A 160 -11.97 -9.36 0.32
C GLN A 160 -12.46 -8.67 1.59
N MET A 161 -12.35 -7.36 1.61
CA MET A 161 -12.86 -6.56 2.73
C MET A 161 -14.39 -6.64 2.76
N THR A 162 -14.93 -7.01 3.89
CA THR A 162 -16.39 -7.04 4.11
C THR A 162 -16.95 -5.63 4.31
N VAL A 163 -18.27 -5.50 4.19
CA VAL A 163 -18.96 -4.22 4.45
C VAL A 163 -18.76 -3.81 5.92
N GLU A 164 -18.88 -4.76 6.84
CA GLU A 164 -18.69 -4.53 8.26
C GLU A 164 -17.26 -4.05 8.59
N GLU A 165 -16.24 -4.69 8.01
CA GLU A 165 -14.84 -4.27 8.18
C GLU A 165 -14.63 -2.84 7.67
N ARG A 166 -15.23 -2.49 6.54
CA ARG A 166 -15.18 -1.14 5.98
C ARG A 166 -15.80 -0.10 6.92
N GLU A 167 -16.97 -0.38 7.47
CA GLU A 167 -17.66 0.51 8.41
C GLU A 167 -16.83 0.74 9.67
N VAL A 168 -16.30 -0.32 10.27
CA VAL A 168 -15.45 -0.24 11.46
C VAL A 168 -14.18 0.55 11.18
N LEU A 169 -13.48 0.29 10.08
CA LEU A 169 -12.27 1.03 9.70
C LEU A 169 -12.56 2.50 9.45
N THR A 170 -13.70 2.82 8.83
CA THR A 170 -14.15 4.22 8.62
C THR A 170 -14.35 4.94 9.96
N ALA A 171 -15.00 4.27 10.92
CA ALA A 171 -15.22 4.83 12.25
C ALA A 171 -13.91 5.05 13.02
N LEU A 172 -12.97 4.10 12.95
CA LEU A 172 -11.64 4.22 13.57
C LEU A 172 -10.84 5.37 12.97
N LEU A 173 -10.87 5.54 11.65
CA LEU A 173 -10.21 6.66 10.97
C LEU A 173 -10.80 8.01 11.39
N ALA A 174 -12.13 8.12 11.51
CA ALA A 174 -12.78 9.35 11.96
C ALA A 174 -12.35 9.73 13.39
N GLN A 175 -12.14 8.74 14.26
CA GLN A 175 -11.65 8.96 15.63
C GLN A 175 -10.16 9.35 15.67
N ALA A 176 -9.35 8.82 14.75
CA ALA A 176 -7.91 9.11 14.70
C ALA A 176 -7.58 10.48 14.09
N GLN A 177 -8.53 11.13 13.44
CA GLN A 177 -8.38 12.48 12.85
C GLN A 177 -8.72 13.62 13.82
N LEU A 178 -9.27 13.31 14.98
CA LEU A 178 -9.58 14.26 16.06
C LEU A 178 -8.37 14.48 16.97
#